data_8e0b7d8fcbaa9e3238a532636570b3e6
#
_entry.id   8e0b7d8fcbaa9e3238a532636570b3e6
#
_cell.length_a   1.000
_cell.length_b   1.000
_cell.length_c   1.000
_cell.angle_alpha   90.00
_cell.angle_beta   90.00
_cell.angle_gamma   90.00
#
_symmetry.space_group_name_H-M   'P 1'
#
loop_
_entity.id
_entity.type
_entity.pdbx_description
1 polymer ?
#
loop_
_entity_poly.entity_id
_entity_poly.type
_entity_poly.pdbx_seq_one_letter_code
_entity_poly.pdbx_strand_id
1 'polypeptide(L)'
;MPKLIAFNEEARRGLERGMNTLADAVKVTLGPKGRNVVLEKKWGAPTITNDGVSIAKEIELEDAYEKIGAELVKEVAKKTDDVAGDGTTTATVLAQAMVREGLRNVAAGANPMGLTRGIEAAVAQLRSMSKDVDDREQIASVASISAN
;
A
#
# COMPACT_ATOMS: atom_id res chain seq x y z
N MET A 1 -3.25 27.61 8.76
CA MET A 1 -4.00 27.41 7.51
C MET A 1 -5.40 26.94 7.84
N PRO A 2 -6.46 27.48 7.21
CA PRO A 2 -7.81 26.97 7.39
C PRO A 2 -7.90 25.53 6.89
N LYS A 3 -8.67 24.70 7.59
CA LYS A 3 -8.90 23.30 7.21
C LYS A 3 -10.21 23.20 6.42
N LEU A 4 -10.20 22.50 5.31
CA LEU A 4 -11.40 22.15 4.57
C LEU A 4 -12.01 20.89 5.22
N ILE A 5 -13.30 20.95 5.53
CA ILE A 5 -14.05 19.79 6.07
C ILE A 5 -15.10 19.41 5.02
N ALA A 6 -15.11 18.16 4.60
CA ALA A 6 -16.06 17.63 3.65
C ALA A 6 -16.64 16.30 4.15
N PHE A 7 -17.95 16.14 3.98
CA PHE A 7 -18.70 14.96 4.42
C PHE A 7 -19.41 14.25 3.27
N ASN A 8 -19.17 14.70 2.04
CA ASN A 8 -19.86 14.22 0.86
C ASN A 8 -19.21 12.97 0.25
N GLU A 9 -19.95 12.33 -0.62
CA GLU A 9 -19.52 11.16 -1.38
C GLU A 9 -18.32 11.49 -2.29
N GLU A 10 -18.24 12.71 -2.82
CA GLU A 10 -17.17 13.15 -3.70
C GLU A 10 -15.80 13.14 -2.98
N ALA A 11 -15.75 13.62 -1.73
CA ALA A 11 -14.53 13.55 -0.92
C ALA A 11 -14.08 12.10 -0.72
N ARG A 12 -15.01 11.19 -0.44
CA ARG A 12 -14.73 9.76 -0.26
C ARG A 12 -14.19 9.12 -1.53
N ARG A 13 -14.80 9.43 -2.67
CA ARG A 13 -14.32 8.97 -3.99
C ARG A 13 -12.96 9.58 -4.35
N GLY A 14 -12.69 10.81 -3.97
CA GLY A 14 -11.38 11.43 -4.13
C GLY A 14 -10.30 10.66 -3.37
N LEU A 15 -10.54 10.35 -2.09
CA LEU A 15 -9.65 9.50 -1.30
C LEU A 15 -9.39 8.13 -1.97
N GLU A 16 -10.45 7.47 -2.44
CA GLU A 16 -10.34 6.18 -3.12
C GLU A 16 -9.53 6.28 -4.42
N ARG A 17 -9.75 7.30 -5.24
CA ARG A 17 -8.96 7.53 -6.46
C ARG A 17 -7.48 7.72 -6.14
N GLY A 18 -7.15 8.58 -5.18
CA GLY A 18 -5.77 8.84 -4.79
C GLY A 18 -5.06 7.58 -4.28
N MET A 19 -5.74 6.80 -3.44
CA MET A 19 -5.25 5.52 -2.98
C MET A 19 -4.99 4.55 -4.15
N ASN A 20 -5.96 4.43 -5.08
CA ASN A 20 -5.83 3.56 -6.23
C ASN A 20 -4.69 4.00 -7.15
N THR A 21 -4.55 5.29 -7.43
CA THR A 21 -3.48 5.83 -8.27
C THR A 21 -2.10 5.44 -7.75
N LEU A 22 -1.87 5.61 -6.46
CA LEU A 22 -0.60 5.22 -5.85
C LEU A 22 -0.40 3.70 -5.84
N ALA A 23 -1.41 2.96 -5.40
CA ALA A 23 -1.31 1.50 -5.30
C ALA A 23 -1.12 0.83 -6.66
N ASP A 24 -1.77 1.33 -7.71
CA ASP A 24 -1.63 0.81 -9.07
C ASP A 24 -0.22 1.09 -9.64
N ALA A 25 0.39 2.24 -9.30
CA ALA A 25 1.78 2.53 -9.67
C ALA A 25 2.77 1.59 -8.99
N VAL A 26 2.57 1.30 -7.70
CA VAL A 26 3.43 0.37 -6.94
C VAL A 26 3.21 -1.08 -7.39
N LYS A 27 1.96 -1.46 -7.68
CA LYS A 27 1.57 -2.82 -8.05
C LYS A 27 2.29 -3.37 -9.28
N VAL A 28 2.71 -2.52 -10.23
CA VAL A 28 3.40 -2.97 -11.45
C VAL A 28 4.75 -3.63 -11.15
N THR A 29 5.30 -3.44 -9.97
CA THR A 29 6.57 -4.03 -9.53
C THR A 29 6.41 -5.41 -8.89
N LEU A 30 5.16 -5.87 -8.65
CA LEU A 30 4.90 -7.09 -7.88
C LEU A 30 5.14 -8.36 -8.67
N GLY A 31 5.85 -9.30 -8.03
CA GLY A 31 5.98 -10.69 -8.47
C GLY A 31 6.95 -10.91 -9.63
N PRO A 32 7.00 -12.16 -10.18
CA PRO A 32 8.00 -12.56 -11.17
C PRO A 32 7.90 -11.82 -12.51
N LYS A 33 6.76 -11.19 -12.79
CA LYS A 33 6.54 -10.32 -13.95
C LYS A 33 6.61 -8.84 -13.62
N GLY A 34 7.05 -8.53 -12.41
CA GLY A 34 7.22 -7.16 -11.93
C GLY A 34 8.17 -6.37 -12.85
N ARG A 35 7.89 -5.08 -12.98
CA ARG A 35 8.66 -4.16 -13.82
C ARG A 35 9.22 -3.05 -12.97
N ASN A 36 10.35 -2.51 -13.38
CA ASN A 36 10.88 -1.30 -12.78
C ASN A 36 10.01 -0.10 -13.17
N VAL A 37 9.92 0.85 -12.26
CA VAL A 37 9.30 2.15 -12.47
C VAL A 37 10.40 3.19 -12.64
N VAL A 38 10.23 4.09 -13.59
CA VAL A 38 11.12 5.24 -13.79
C VAL A 38 10.49 6.44 -13.11
N LEU A 39 11.18 6.99 -12.11
CA LEU A 39 10.76 8.16 -11.35
C LEU A 39 11.52 9.37 -11.85
N GLU A 40 10.77 10.38 -12.29
CA GLU A 40 11.34 11.68 -12.65
C GLU A 40 11.88 12.38 -11.40
N LYS A 41 13.05 12.99 -11.50
CA LYS A 41 13.59 13.88 -10.48
C LYS A 41 13.65 15.30 -10.99
N LYS A 42 13.27 16.28 -10.16
CA LYS A 42 13.39 17.71 -10.48
C LYS A 42 14.85 18.10 -10.77
N TRP A 43 15.80 17.40 -10.18
CA TRP A 43 17.24 17.64 -10.33
C TRP A 43 17.98 16.30 -10.42
N GLY A 44 18.78 16.13 -11.46
CA GLY A 44 19.56 14.93 -11.70
C GLY A 44 18.92 13.92 -12.64
N ALA A 45 19.49 12.71 -12.69
CA ALA A 45 19.01 11.64 -13.54
C ALA A 45 17.74 10.98 -12.96
N PRO A 46 16.82 10.49 -13.80
CA PRO A 46 15.68 9.69 -13.35
C PRO A 46 16.13 8.48 -12.52
N THR A 47 15.35 8.14 -11.50
CA THR A 47 15.60 6.93 -10.69
C THR A 47 14.79 5.77 -11.24
N ILE A 48 15.47 4.64 -11.47
CA ILE A 48 14.83 3.38 -11.87
C ILE A 48 14.78 2.50 -10.62
N THR A 49 13.59 2.09 -10.22
CA THR A 49 13.41 1.26 -9.01
C THR A 49 12.19 0.34 -9.14
N ASN A 50 12.19 -0.74 -8.40
CA ASN A 50 11.06 -1.62 -8.17
C ASN A 50 10.65 -1.66 -6.68
N ASP A 51 11.32 -0.89 -5.84
CA ASP A 51 10.99 -0.78 -4.43
C ASP A 51 9.70 0.01 -4.20
N GLY A 52 8.71 -0.66 -3.60
CA GLY A 52 7.39 -0.10 -3.38
C GLY A 52 7.38 1.14 -2.48
N VAL A 53 8.20 1.19 -1.45
CA VAL A 53 8.26 2.37 -0.56
C VAL A 53 8.91 3.56 -1.24
N SER A 54 9.95 3.35 -2.04
CA SER A 54 10.61 4.41 -2.82
C SER A 54 9.65 5.02 -3.84
N ILE A 55 8.91 4.17 -4.57
CA ILE A 55 7.89 4.62 -5.53
C ILE A 55 6.80 5.40 -4.81
N ALA A 56 6.28 4.87 -3.71
CA ALA A 56 5.20 5.51 -2.96
C ALA A 56 5.59 6.91 -2.45
N LYS A 57 6.82 7.09 -1.98
CA LYS A 57 7.31 8.39 -1.47
C LYS A 57 7.34 9.48 -2.54
N GLU A 58 7.66 9.14 -3.78
CA GLU A 58 7.81 10.10 -4.88
C GLU A 58 6.49 10.49 -5.55
N ILE A 59 5.41 9.73 -5.35
CA ILE A 59 4.12 10.04 -5.97
C ILE A 59 3.47 11.21 -5.23
N GLU A 60 3.26 12.31 -5.94
CA GLU A 60 2.49 13.46 -5.49
C GLU A 60 1.28 13.68 -6.39
N LEU A 61 0.13 13.98 -5.79
CA LEU A 61 -1.13 14.25 -6.50
C LEU A 61 -1.56 15.70 -6.25
N GLU A 62 -2.14 16.32 -7.27
CA GLU A 62 -2.54 17.73 -7.21
C GLU A 62 -3.86 17.94 -6.46
N ASP A 63 -4.83 17.03 -6.65
CA ASP A 63 -6.12 17.11 -5.97
C ASP A 63 -5.97 16.86 -4.47
N ALA A 64 -6.56 17.72 -3.65
CA ALA A 64 -6.42 17.68 -2.19
C ALA A 64 -6.97 16.40 -1.56
N TYR A 65 -8.06 15.83 -2.09
CA TYR A 65 -8.64 14.60 -1.58
C TYR A 65 -7.84 13.38 -2.04
N GLU A 66 -7.42 13.37 -3.30
CA GLU A 66 -6.57 12.32 -3.84
C GLU A 66 -5.23 12.26 -3.13
N LYS A 67 -4.64 13.43 -2.85
CA LYS A 67 -3.41 13.52 -2.05
C LYS A 67 -3.55 12.85 -0.69
N ILE A 68 -4.64 13.10 0.04
CA ILE A 68 -4.87 12.46 1.34
C ILE A 68 -5.00 10.94 1.19
N GLY A 69 -5.73 10.48 0.16
CA GLY A 69 -5.84 9.05 -0.14
C GLY A 69 -4.49 8.38 -0.41
N ALA A 70 -3.65 9.03 -1.20
CA ALA A 70 -2.29 8.58 -1.47
C ALA A 70 -1.43 8.55 -0.19
N GLU A 71 -1.49 9.59 0.65
CA GLU A 71 -0.74 9.65 1.91
C GLU A 71 -1.10 8.52 2.88
N LEU A 72 -2.37 8.10 2.93
CA LEU A 72 -2.77 6.94 3.74
C LEU A 72 -2.08 5.65 3.28
N VAL A 73 -1.92 5.45 1.98
CA VAL A 73 -1.22 4.27 1.44
C VAL A 73 0.29 4.39 1.59
N LYS A 74 0.87 5.59 1.46
CA LYS A 74 2.28 5.83 1.79
C LYS A 74 2.59 5.41 3.22
N GLU A 75 1.70 5.72 4.17
CA GLU A 75 1.87 5.34 5.56
C GLU A 75 1.86 3.81 5.75
N VAL A 76 1.04 3.06 4.98
CA VAL A 76 1.07 1.59 4.99
C VAL A 76 2.42 1.07 4.52
N ALA A 77 2.93 1.57 3.39
CA ALA A 77 4.22 1.16 2.85
C ALA A 77 5.35 1.47 3.84
N LYS A 78 5.36 2.68 4.41
CA LYS A 78 6.35 3.11 5.39
C LYS A 78 6.34 2.25 6.65
N LYS A 79 5.17 2.00 7.25
CA LYS A 79 5.07 1.15 8.44
C LYS A 79 5.52 -0.28 8.18
N THR A 80 5.28 -0.80 6.99
CA THR A 80 5.76 -2.13 6.60
C THR A 80 7.29 -2.13 6.49
N ASP A 81 7.87 -1.10 5.89
CA ASP A 81 9.31 -0.92 5.78
C ASP A 81 9.98 -0.80 7.16
N ASP A 82 9.42 0.02 8.04
CA ASP A 82 9.93 0.25 9.40
C ASP A 82 9.93 -1.03 10.26
N VAL A 83 9.00 -1.96 10.03
CA VAL A 83 8.85 -3.20 10.83
C VAL A 83 9.59 -4.38 10.21
N ALA A 84 9.49 -4.55 8.90
CA ALA A 84 9.97 -5.75 8.21
C ALA A 84 11.11 -5.47 7.23
N GLY A 85 11.25 -4.25 6.74
CA GLY A 85 12.24 -3.88 5.72
C GLY A 85 11.96 -4.49 4.33
N ASP A 86 10.85 -5.23 4.18
CA ASP A 86 10.43 -5.91 2.95
C ASP A 86 8.92 -6.06 2.89
N GLY A 87 8.39 -6.42 1.71
CA GLY A 87 6.96 -6.64 1.52
C GLY A 87 6.12 -5.38 1.36
N THR A 88 6.72 -4.22 1.15
CA THR A 88 6.04 -2.92 1.01
C THR A 88 5.06 -2.89 -0.14
N THR A 89 5.42 -3.46 -1.29
CA THR A 89 4.53 -3.61 -2.46
C THR A 89 3.34 -4.51 -2.13
N THR A 90 3.58 -5.65 -1.51
CA THR A 90 2.51 -6.59 -1.11
C THR A 90 1.54 -5.94 -0.12
N ALA A 91 2.05 -5.26 0.91
CA ALA A 91 1.24 -4.54 1.89
C ALA A 91 0.38 -3.45 1.24
N THR A 92 0.94 -2.71 0.29
CA THR A 92 0.22 -1.67 -0.47
C THR A 92 -0.94 -2.27 -1.28
N VAL A 93 -0.69 -3.38 -1.99
CA VAL A 93 -1.72 -4.07 -2.79
C VAL A 93 -2.82 -4.66 -1.91
N LEU A 94 -2.45 -5.24 -0.76
CA LEU A 94 -3.43 -5.76 0.20
C LEU A 94 -4.27 -4.64 0.81
N ALA A 95 -3.67 -3.51 1.17
CA ALA A 95 -4.39 -2.34 1.67
C ALA A 95 -5.40 -1.83 0.63
N GLN A 96 -5.00 -1.71 -0.64
CA GLN A 96 -5.90 -1.35 -1.73
C GLN A 96 -7.08 -2.32 -1.84
N ALA A 97 -6.82 -3.62 -1.84
CA ALA A 97 -7.87 -4.64 -1.94
C ALA A 97 -8.85 -4.58 -0.77
N MET A 98 -8.34 -4.44 0.46
CA MET A 98 -9.18 -4.33 1.66
C MET A 98 -10.05 -3.08 1.64
N VAL A 99 -9.51 -1.92 1.26
CA VAL A 99 -10.28 -0.67 1.22
C VAL A 99 -11.33 -0.73 0.11
N ARG A 100 -11.00 -1.18 -1.09
CA ARG A 100 -11.96 -1.30 -2.20
C ARG A 100 -13.12 -2.22 -1.85
N GLU A 101 -12.83 -3.40 -1.33
CA GLU A 101 -13.87 -4.35 -0.95
C GLU A 101 -14.64 -3.87 0.29
N GLY A 102 -13.96 -3.24 1.24
CA GLY A 102 -14.58 -2.62 2.41
C GLY A 102 -15.56 -1.51 2.03
N LEU A 103 -15.17 -0.58 1.16
CA LEU A 103 -16.04 0.50 0.68
C LEU A 103 -17.24 -0.05 -0.08
N ARG A 104 -17.03 -1.08 -0.90
CA ARG A 104 -18.12 -1.75 -1.62
C ARG A 104 -19.14 -2.37 -0.67
N ASN A 105 -18.66 -3.04 0.37
CA ASN A 105 -19.54 -3.65 1.37
C ASN A 105 -20.29 -2.60 2.21
N VAL A 106 -19.62 -1.51 2.60
CA VAL A 106 -20.24 -0.39 3.32
C VAL A 106 -21.32 0.26 2.45
N ALA A 107 -21.04 0.48 1.16
CA ALA A 107 -22.03 1.02 0.23
C ALA A 107 -23.25 0.08 0.06
N ALA A 108 -23.07 -1.23 0.22
CA ALA A 108 -24.13 -2.23 0.23
C ALA A 108 -24.85 -2.34 1.60
N GLY A 109 -24.51 -1.51 2.58
CA GLY A 109 -25.15 -1.47 3.90
C GLY A 109 -24.48 -2.30 4.99
N ALA A 110 -23.28 -2.83 4.76
CA ALA A 110 -22.54 -3.56 5.79
C ALA A 110 -22.11 -2.61 6.93
N ASN A 111 -22.10 -3.15 8.14
CA ASN A 111 -21.65 -2.41 9.32
C ASN A 111 -20.11 -2.29 9.32
N PRO A 112 -19.54 -1.05 9.30
CA PRO A 112 -18.10 -0.85 9.32
C PRO A 112 -17.39 -1.49 10.52
N MET A 113 -18.02 -1.51 11.69
CA MET A 113 -17.46 -2.17 12.88
C MET A 113 -17.36 -3.70 12.73
N GLY A 114 -18.29 -4.30 11.96
CA GLY A 114 -18.20 -5.71 11.60
C GLY A 114 -17.04 -6.01 10.67
N LEU A 115 -16.76 -5.12 9.71
CA LEU A 115 -15.59 -5.23 8.83
C LEU A 115 -14.28 -5.13 9.61
N THR A 116 -14.18 -4.23 10.58
CA THR A 116 -13.00 -4.11 11.44
C THR A 116 -12.71 -5.43 12.15
N ARG A 117 -13.71 -6.06 12.76
CA ARG A 117 -13.55 -7.37 13.40
C ARG A 117 -13.11 -8.46 12.41
N GLY A 118 -13.62 -8.43 11.18
CA GLY A 118 -13.20 -9.35 10.12
C GLY A 118 -11.72 -9.18 9.77
N ILE A 119 -11.24 -7.95 9.66
CA ILE A 119 -9.83 -7.63 9.40
C ILE A 119 -8.96 -8.12 10.58
N GLU A 120 -9.36 -7.87 11.82
CA GLU A 120 -8.65 -8.33 13.02
C GLU A 120 -8.55 -9.86 13.06
N ALA A 121 -9.61 -10.56 12.71
CA ALA A 121 -9.61 -12.04 12.61
C ALA A 121 -8.67 -12.53 11.50
N ALA A 122 -8.65 -11.87 10.35
CA ALA A 122 -7.72 -12.18 9.27
C ALA A 122 -6.26 -11.96 9.68
N VAL A 123 -5.95 -10.87 10.39
CA VAL A 123 -4.61 -10.60 10.93
C VAL A 123 -4.20 -11.69 11.94
N ALA A 124 -5.09 -12.10 12.83
CA ALA A 124 -4.84 -13.17 13.77
C ALA A 124 -4.53 -14.50 13.05
N GLN A 125 -5.28 -14.82 11.99
CA GLN A 125 -5.04 -16.01 11.17
C GLN A 125 -3.67 -15.95 10.47
N LEU A 126 -3.31 -14.80 9.87
CA LEU A 126 -2.01 -14.62 9.23
C LEU A 126 -0.87 -14.82 10.23
N ARG A 127 -1.00 -14.32 11.45
CA ARG A 127 -0.01 -14.56 12.52
C ARG A 127 0.13 -16.04 12.87
N SER A 128 -0.97 -16.78 12.93
CA SER A 128 -0.93 -18.23 13.22
C SER A 128 -0.30 -19.04 12.09
N MET A 129 -0.29 -18.52 10.87
CA MET A 129 0.33 -19.16 9.69
C MET A 129 1.80 -18.77 9.51
N SER A 130 2.28 -17.73 10.19
CA SER A 130 3.67 -17.32 10.09
C SER A 130 4.59 -18.40 10.66
N LYS A 131 5.77 -18.55 10.06
CA LYS A 131 6.81 -19.49 10.49
C LYS A 131 8.08 -18.70 10.75
N ASP A 132 8.77 -19.05 11.81
CA ASP A 132 10.10 -18.54 12.07
C ASP A 132 11.08 -19.06 11.01
N VAL A 133 12.04 -18.21 10.64
CA VAL A 133 13.06 -18.51 9.64
C VAL A 133 14.38 -18.69 10.38
N ASP A 134 14.68 -19.93 10.75
CA ASP A 134 15.85 -20.29 11.57
C ASP A 134 16.97 -20.94 10.75
N ASP A 135 16.64 -21.49 9.58
CA ASP A 135 17.59 -22.18 8.73
C ASP A 135 18.33 -21.22 7.80
N ARG A 136 19.67 -21.42 7.68
CA ARG A 136 20.53 -20.60 6.82
C ARG A 136 20.10 -20.62 5.36
N GLU A 137 19.61 -21.72 4.85
CA GLU A 137 19.14 -21.87 3.48
C GLU A 137 17.86 -21.07 3.25
N GLN A 138 16.94 -21.09 4.23
CA GLN A 138 15.72 -20.26 4.18
C GLN A 138 16.03 -18.78 4.26
N ILE A 139 16.96 -18.36 5.13
CA ILE A 139 17.41 -16.98 5.22
C ILE A 139 18.01 -16.52 3.88
N ALA A 140 18.86 -17.35 3.27
CA ALA A 140 19.45 -17.03 1.97
C ALA A 140 18.41 -16.92 0.86
N SER A 141 17.38 -17.80 0.88
CA SER A 141 16.28 -17.75 -0.09
C SER A 141 15.45 -16.49 0.05
N VAL A 142 15.10 -16.10 1.27
CA VAL A 142 14.37 -14.85 1.55
C VAL A 142 15.19 -13.63 1.12
N ALA A 143 16.47 -13.60 1.49
CA ALA A 143 17.36 -12.51 1.09
C ALA A 143 17.53 -12.40 -0.42
N SER A 144 17.62 -13.53 -1.14
CA SER A 144 17.70 -13.56 -2.60
C SER A 144 16.44 -13.02 -3.27
N ILE A 145 15.26 -13.35 -2.74
CA ILE A 145 13.98 -12.83 -3.27
C ILE A 145 13.86 -11.33 -2.99
N SER A 146 14.27 -10.87 -1.82
CA SER A 146 14.20 -9.45 -1.43
C SER A 146 15.20 -8.58 -2.19
N ALA A 147 16.35 -9.13 -2.56
CA ALA A 147 17.40 -8.39 -3.27
C ALA A 147 17.20 -8.28 -4.79
N ASN A 148 16.25 -9.07 -5.36
CA ASN A 148 15.99 -9.21 -6.82
C ASN A 148 17.15 -9.80 -7.62
#